data_1f9920d6315877b5b0d6069b3032b6fa
#
_entry.id   1f9920d6315877b5b0d6069b3032b6fa
#
_cell.length_a   1.000
_cell.length_b   1.000
_cell.length_c   1.000
_cell.angle_alpha   90.00
_cell.angle_beta   90.00
_cell.angle_gamma   90.00
#
_symmetry.space_group_name_H-M   'P 1'
#
loop_
_entity.id
_entity.type
_entity.pdbx_description
1 polymer ?
#
loop_
_entity_poly.entity_id
_entity_poly.type
_entity_poly.pdbx_seq_one_letter_code
_entity_poly.pdbx_strand_id
1 'polypeptide(L)'
;SLAFIAYDMAVPGAPTPPSASNRSERGVKVLERPRREEVDTAAWEADLVTDAQGKAQLRFRMPDSLTRWRITARAVAADGLVGQRRAFVRSDKALYLKWTGPTRFRAGDEPTLGLLAFQNGEADAAVEAELVTEWNGQTQSQNVTLTRGASWLPLPRLAVTDGVLKARLQQAGKTIDALELTLHSDALAWQAVSSRE
;
A
#
# COMPACT_ATOMS: atom_id res chain seq x y z
N SER A 1 0.97 12.02 5.83
CA SER A 1 0.26 13.29 5.67
C SER A 1 0.70 14.05 4.46
N LEU A 2 -0.26 14.43 3.63
CA LEU A 2 -0.27 15.45 2.59
C LEU A 2 0.51 15.15 1.30
N ALA A 3 -0.21 14.67 0.30
CA ALA A 3 0.12 15.02 -1.08
C ALA A 3 -0.70 16.24 -1.47
N PHE A 4 -0.05 17.29 -1.93
CA PHE A 4 -0.70 18.43 -2.59
C PHE A 4 -0.78 18.11 -4.07
N ILE A 5 -1.96 18.21 -4.65
CA ILE A 5 -2.13 18.20 -6.09
C ILE A 5 -2.85 19.49 -6.43
N ALA A 6 -2.07 20.48 -6.85
CA ALA A 6 -2.61 21.63 -7.55
C ALA A 6 -2.64 21.29 -9.04
N TYR A 7 -3.80 21.26 -9.65
CA TYR A 7 -3.93 21.21 -11.09
C TYR A 7 -4.14 22.63 -11.61
N ASP A 8 -3.17 23.09 -12.36
CA ASP A 8 -3.32 24.27 -13.20
C ASP A 8 -3.95 23.79 -14.52
N MET A 9 -5.21 24.04 -14.70
CA MET A 9 -5.84 23.87 -16.02
C MET A 9 -5.52 25.11 -16.82
N ALA A 10 -4.36 25.10 -17.50
CA ALA A 10 -3.96 26.16 -18.37
C ALA A 10 -4.95 26.29 -19.53
N VAL A 11 -5.58 27.44 -19.63
CA VAL A 11 -6.27 27.90 -20.82
C VAL A 11 -5.21 28.04 -21.93
N PRO A 12 -5.46 27.58 -23.17
CA PRO A 12 -4.50 27.74 -24.27
C PRO A 12 -4.14 29.22 -24.47
N GLY A 13 -2.87 29.57 -24.24
CA GLY A 13 -2.37 30.94 -24.42
C GLY A 13 -1.75 31.60 -23.18
N ALA A 14 -1.75 30.98 -22.04
CA ALA A 14 -1.09 31.49 -20.83
C ALA A 14 0.43 31.17 -20.85
N PRO A 15 1.31 32.08 -20.39
CA PRO A 15 2.74 31.83 -20.33
C PRO A 15 3.07 30.75 -19.30
N THR A 16 4.01 29.88 -19.64
CA THR A 16 4.51 28.78 -18.81
C THR A 16 5.11 29.33 -17.52
N PRO A 17 4.67 28.88 -16.32
CA PRO A 17 5.33 29.28 -15.09
C PRO A 17 6.71 28.62 -14.96
N PRO A 18 7.67 29.26 -14.29
CA PRO A 18 9.02 28.77 -14.15
C PRO A 18 9.04 27.44 -13.37
N SER A 19 9.90 26.55 -13.82
CA SER A 19 10.22 25.27 -13.21
C SER A 19 10.58 25.44 -11.72
N ALA A 20 9.73 25.01 -10.83
CA ALA A 20 10.02 24.97 -9.41
C ALA A 20 10.91 23.77 -9.07
N SER A 21 12.23 23.97 -9.17
CA SER A 21 13.21 23.15 -8.49
C SER A 21 13.26 23.57 -7.01
N ASN A 22 12.40 23.00 -6.20
CA ASN A 22 12.57 23.02 -4.75
C ASN A 22 12.21 21.64 -4.22
N ARG A 23 13.18 20.73 -4.31
CA ARG A 23 13.25 19.51 -3.52
C ARG A 23 13.58 19.92 -2.09
N SER A 24 12.58 20.31 -1.32
CA SER A 24 12.75 20.35 0.12
C SER A 24 12.77 18.90 0.61
N GLU A 25 13.92 18.47 1.08
CA GLU A 25 14.12 17.29 1.89
C GLU A 25 13.27 17.39 3.17
N ARG A 26 11.98 17.10 3.06
CA ARG A 26 11.17 16.83 4.23
C ARG A 26 11.41 15.38 4.59
N GLY A 27 12.05 15.18 5.73
CA GLY A 27 12.35 13.88 6.27
C GLY A 27 11.17 12.93 6.15
N VAL A 28 11.43 11.76 5.56
CA VAL A 28 10.46 10.67 5.41
C VAL A 28 10.01 10.29 6.81
N LYS A 29 8.80 10.68 7.18
CA LYS A 29 8.19 10.26 8.43
C LYS A 29 7.79 8.80 8.25
N VAL A 30 8.60 7.89 8.74
CA VAL A 30 8.30 6.47 8.77
C VAL A 30 7.04 6.30 9.61
N LEU A 31 5.99 5.76 9.03
CA LEU A 31 4.79 5.42 9.76
C LEU A 31 5.12 4.22 10.66
N GLU A 32 5.14 4.42 11.96
CA GLU A 32 5.41 3.37 12.96
C GLU A 32 4.25 2.38 13.09
N ARG A 33 3.09 2.69 12.52
CA ARG A 33 1.92 1.81 12.56
C ARG A 33 1.95 0.79 11.42
N PRO A 34 1.46 -0.44 11.68
CA PRO A 34 1.31 -1.45 10.64
C PRO A 34 0.40 -0.98 9.50
N ARG A 35 0.73 -1.36 8.27
CA ARG A 35 -0.16 -1.21 7.13
C ARG A 35 -1.25 -2.28 7.22
N ARG A 36 -2.52 -1.87 7.12
CA ARG A 36 -3.67 -2.76 7.33
C ARG A 36 -4.45 -3.07 6.06
N GLU A 37 -4.51 -2.13 5.13
CA GLU A 37 -5.39 -2.24 3.97
C GLU A 37 -4.71 -1.77 2.69
N GLU A 38 -4.94 -2.52 1.61
CA GLU A 38 -4.73 -2.06 0.24
C GLU A 38 -6.09 -1.56 -0.26
N VAL A 39 -6.18 -0.27 -0.64
CA VAL A 39 -7.40 0.33 -1.18
C VAL A 39 -7.21 0.70 -2.64
N ASP A 40 -8.23 0.50 -3.45
CA ASP A 40 -8.20 0.78 -4.89
C ASP A 40 -8.47 2.26 -5.20
N THR A 41 -9.22 2.95 -4.32
CA THR A 41 -9.57 4.36 -4.49
C THR A 41 -9.16 5.15 -3.26
N ALA A 42 -8.20 6.07 -3.43
CA ALA A 42 -7.69 6.91 -2.36
C ALA A 42 -8.63 8.06 -1.99
N ALA A 43 -9.25 8.67 -2.98
CA ALA A 43 -10.20 9.76 -2.81
C ALA A 43 -11.11 9.86 -4.04
N TRP A 44 -12.32 10.32 -3.80
CA TRP A 44 -13.29 10.67 -4.82
C TRP A 44 -13.99 11.96 -4.41
N GLU A 45 -14.01 12.95 -5.32
CA GLU A 45 -14.72 14.21 -5.14
C GLU A 45 -15.45 14.53 -6.45
N ALA A 46 -16.78 14.61 -6.37
CA ALA A 46 -17.63 14.82 -7.52
C ALA A 46 -17.93 16.30 -7.79
N ASP A 47 -17.97 17.13 -6.73
CA ASP A 47 -18.49 18.49 -6.76
C ASP A 47 -17.41 19.55 -6.49
N LEU A 48 -16.28 19.40 -7.18
CA LEU A 48 -15.17 20.33 -7.04
C LEU A 48 -15.36 21.54 -7.96
N VAL A 49 -15.62 22.70 -7.38
CA VAL A 49 -15.81 23.95 -8.12
C VAL A 49 -14.51 24.72 -8.20
N THR A 50 -14.20 25.28 -9.38
CA THR A 50 -13.03 26.14 -9.58
C THR A 50 -13.29 27.56 -9.06
N ASP A 51 -12.23 28.23 -8.61
CA ASP A 51 -12.25 29.67 -8.30
C ASP A 51 -12.35 30.53 -9.56
N ALA A 52 -12.34 31.86 -9.38
CA ALA A 52 -12.39 32.83 -10.50
C ALA A 52 -11.19 32.76 -11.44
N GLN A 53 -10.10 32.11 -11.01
CA GLN A 53 -8.90 31.86 -11.82
C GLN A 53 -8.92 30.49 -12.50
N GLY A 54 -10.02 29.73 -12.40
CA GLY A 54 -10.15 28.39 -12.96
C GLY A 54 -9.38 27.31 -12.20
N LYS A 55 -9.01 27.56 -10.93
CA LYS A 55 -8.25 26.63 -10.10
C LYS A 55 -9.16 25.95 -9.08
N ALA A 56 -8.93 24.65 -8.88
CA ALA A 56 -9.54 23.89 -7.80
C ALA A 56 -8.48 23.10 -7.03
N GLN A 57 -8.72 22.86 -5.76
CA GLN A 57 -7.78 22.15 -4.90
C GLN A 57 -8.49 21.05 -4.13
N LEU A 58 -8.00 19.82 -4.27
CA LEU A 58 -8.44 18.68 -3.47
C LEU A 58 -7.33 18.29 -2.48
N ARG A 59 -7.69 18.17 -1.21
CA ARG A 59 -6.79 17.68 -0.17
C ARG A 59 -7.32 16.38 0.39
N PHE A 60 -6.50 15.36 0.42
CA PHE A 60 -6.87 14.08 1.01
C PHE A 60 -5.66 13.42 1.64
N ARG A 61 -5.92 12.41 2.45
CA ARG A 61 -4.87 11.58 3.04
C ARG A 61 -4.58 10.43 2.11
N MET A 62 -3.31 10.27 1.71
CA MET A 62 -2.89 9.09 0.96
C MET A 62 -3.05 7.83 1.81
N PRO A 63 -3.63 6.77 1.26
CA PRO A 63 -3.65 5.46 1.89
C PRO A 63 -2.24 4.90 2.12
N ASP A 64 -2.17 3.86 2.93
CA ASP A 64 -0.91 3.17 3.23
C ASP A 64 -0.46 2.22 2.10
N SER A 65 -1.25 2.09 1.02
CA SER A 65 -0.93 1.25 -0.14
C SER A 65 0.30 1.76 -0.89
N LEU A 66 1.25 0.87 -1.13
CA LEU A 66 2.47 1.17 -1.89
C LEU A 66 2.22 0.83 -3.36
N THR A 67 1.81 1.83 -4.13
CA THR A 67 1.37 1.65 -5.50
C THR A 67 1.54 2.91 -6.35
N ARG A 68 1.31 2.77 -7.64
CA ARG A 68 1.22 3.90 -8.58
C ARG A 68 -0.23 4.35 -8.68
N TRP A 69 -0.54 5.47 -8.07
CA TRP A 69 -1.85 6.11 -8.12
C TRP A 69 -2.08 6.82 -9.43
N ARG A 70 -3.24 6.59 -10.04
CA ARG A 70 -3.71 7.36 -11.17
C ARG A 70 -4.70 8.42 -10.67
N ILE A 71 -4.41 9.66 -10.94
CA ILE A 71 -5.29 10.78 -10.68
C ILE A 71 -5.97 11.13 -11.98
N THR A 72 -7.29 11.23 -11.97
CA THR A 72 -8.07 11.67 -13.13
C THR A 72 -8.90 12.86 -12.70
N ALA A 73 -8.69 14.00 -13.32
CA ALA A 73 -9.54 15.18 -13.20
C ALA A 73 -10.41 15.29 -14.45
N ARG A 74 -11.70 15.58 -14.26
CA ARG A 74 -12.64 15.88 -15.31
C ARG A 74 -13.27 17.23 -14.99
N ALA A 75 -13.48 18.05 -16.00
CA ALA A 75 -14.10 19.35 -15.83
C ALA A 75 -15.16 19.56 -16.91
N VAL A 76 -16.18 20.30 -16.55
CA VAL A 76 -17.24 20.77 -17.47
C VAL A 76 -17.34 22.28 -17.25
N ALA A 77 -17.20 23.06 -18.31
CA ALA A 77 -17.38 24.50 -18.26
C ALA A 77 -18.86 24.88 -18.45
N ALA A 78 -19.23 26.10 -18.07
CA ALA A 78 -20.61 26.57 -18.17
C ALA A 78 -21.14 26.62 -19.63
N ASP A 79 -20.26 26.75 -20.61
CA ASP A 79 -20.54 26.70 -22.04
C ASP A 79 -20.65 25.29 -22.61
N GLY A 80 -20.53 24.25 -21.74
CA GLY A 80 -20.62 22.84 -22.13
C GLY A 80 -19.30 22.22 -22.60
N LEU A 81 -18.21 22.95 -22.62
CA LEU A 81 -16.90 22.36 -22.92
C LEU A 81 -16.49 21.37 -21.83
N VAL A 82 -15.95 20.24 -22.25
CA VAL A 82 -15.49 19.18 -21.35
C VAL A 82 -14.00 18.94 -21.52
N GLY A 83 -13.33 18.69 -20.39
CA GLY A 83 -11.91 18.39 -20.37
C GLY A 83 -11.59 17.24 -19.44
N GLN A 84 -10.54 16.50 -19.73
CA GLN A 84 -10.00 15.48 -18.85
C GLN A 84 -8.49 15.51 -18.83
N ARG A 85 -7.91 15.37 -17.65
CA ARG A 85 -6.46 15.20 -17.48
C ARG A 85 -6.17 14.02 -16.56
N ARG A 86 -5.05 13.35 -16.81
CA ARG A 86 -4.55 12.27 -15.97
C ARG A 86 -3.13 12.59 -15.52
N ALA A 87 -2.85 12.25 -14.27
CA ALA A 87 -1.51 12.29 -13.70
C ALA A 87 -1.27 11.03 -12.89
N PHE A 88 -0.01 10.79 -12.54
CA PHE A 88 0.38 9.64 -11.75
C PHE A 88 1.26 10.10 -10.58
N VAL A 89 1.00 9.51 -9.43
CA VAL A 89 1.82 9.67 -8.22
C VAL A 89 2.18 8.29 -7.73
N ARG A 90 3.42 8.08 -7.33
CA ARG A 90 3.88 6.82 -6.75
C ARG A 90 4.06 7.00 -5.25
N SER A 91 3.42 6.12 -4.46
CA SER A 91 3.77 5.89 -3.08
C SER A 91 4.66 4.66 -3.01
N ASP A 92 5.84 4.82 -2.44
CA ASP A 92 6.86 3.78 -2.39
C ASP A 92 7.68 3.87 -1.11
N LYS A 93 8.32 2.75 -0.76
CA LYS A 93 9.34 2.66 0.28
C LYS A 93 10.56 1.96 -0.30
N ALA A 94 11.74 2.33 0.18
CA ALA A 94 12.97 1.66 -0.21
C ALA A 94 12.99 0.19 0.22
N LEU A 95 12.35 -0.11 1.34
CA LEU A 95 12.28 -1.45 1.92
C LEU A 95 10.88 -1.66 2.51
N TYR A 96 10.18 -2.72 2.09
CA TYR A 96 8.84 -3.02 2.58
C TYR A 96 8.46 -4.49 2.43
N LEU A 97 7.47 -4.91 3.23
CA LEU A 97 6.85 -6.24 3.19
C LEU A 97 5.58 -6.22 2.34
N LYS A 98 5.28 -7.33 1.70
CA LYS A 98 4.01 -7.56 1.02
C LYS A 98 3.52 -8.98 1.28
N TRP A 99 2.22 -9.11 1.58
CA TRP A 99 1.53 -10.38 1.59
C TRP A 99 1.09 -10.75 0.17
N THR A 100 1.26 -12.01 -0.20
CA THR A 100 0.87 -12.53 -1.52
C THR A 100 0.08 -13.83 -1.44
N GLY A 101 -0.11 -14.36 -0.23
CA GLY A 101 -0.90 -15.56 0.00
C GLY A 101 -2.40 -15.30 0.13
N PRO A 102 -3.21 -16.37 0.22
CA PRO A 102 -4.61 -16.26 0.57
C PRO A 102 -4.76 -15.78 2.03
N THR A 103 -5.90 -15.20 2.33
CA THR A 103 -6.26 -14.79 3.70
C THR A 103 -7.36 -15.67 4.29
N ARG A 104 -7.92 -16.60 3.48
CA ARG A 104 -8.92 -17.58 3.89
C ARG A 104 -8.41 -18.98 3.64
N PHE A 105 -8.59 -19.84 4.63
CA PHE A 105 -8.13 -21.23 4.66
C PHE A 105 -9.25 -22.13 5.14
N ARG A 106 -9.11 -23.42 4.93
CA ARG A 106 -9.97 -24.41 5.56
C ARG A 106 -9.43 -24.77 6.94
N ALA A 107 -10.31 -25.08 7.86
CA ALA A 107 -9.90 -25.58 9.17
C ALA A 107 -9.05 -26.86 9.01
N GLY A 108 -7.90 -26.87 9.67
CA GLY A 108 -6.94 -27.98 9.60
C GLY A 108 -5.91 -27.87 8.46
N ASP A 109 -5.97 -26.83 7.63
CA ASP A 109 -4.90 -26.58 6.65
C ASP A 109 -3.59 -26.18 7.36
N GLU A 110 -2.48 -26.71 6.88
CA GLU A 110 -1.12 -26.33 7.26
C GLU A 110 -0.36 -25.76 6.06
N PRO A 111 -0.72 -24.57 5.57
CA PRO A 111 -0.10 -24.02 4.39
C PRO A 111 1.34 -23.59 4.65
N THR A 112 2.16 -23.66 3.62
CA THR A 112 3.46 -22.98 3.61
C THR A 112 3.23 -21.51 3.26
N LEU A 113 3.34 -20.66 4.24
CA LEU A 113 3.13 -19.21 4.09
C LEU A 113 4.46 -18.47 4.06
N GLY A 114 4.44 -17.29 3.48
CA GLY A 114 5.58 -16.40 3.47
C GLY A 114 5.20 -14.98 3.07
N LEU A 115 6.14 -14.09 3.29
CA LEU A 115 6.07 -12.69 2.89
C LEU A 115 7.04 -12.42 1.76
N LEU A 116 6.73 -11.48 0.90
CA LEU A 116 7.71 -10.87 0.02
C LEU A 116 8.26 -9.61 0.69
N ALA A 117 9.58 -9.54 0.81
CA ALA A 117 10.29 -8.30 1.14
C ALA A 117 10.82 -7.69 -0.15
N PHE A 118 10.54 -6.42 -0.35
CA PHE A 118 11.01 -5.66 -1.51
C PHE A 118 12.09 -4.68 -1.10
N GLN A 119 13.21 -4.73 -1.82
CA GLN A 119 14.26 -3.72 -1.74
C GLN A 119 14.29 -2.95 -3.05
N ASN A 120 13.82 -1.69 -3.01
CA ASN A 120 13.75 -0.78 -4.16
C ASN A 120 14.85 0.30 -4.10
N GLY A 121 15.82 0.17 -3.19
CA GLY A 121 16.93 1.12 -3.07
C GLY A 121 17.84 1.11 -4.30
N GLU A 122 18.56 2.20 -4.52
CA GLU A 122 19.51 2.33 -5.65
C GLU A 122 20.77 1.48 -5.47
N ALA A 123 21.09 1.12 -4.24
CA ALA A 123 22.26 0.29 -3.95
C ALA A 123 22.00 -1.19 -4.24
N ASP A 124 22.88 -1.82 -5.00
CA ASP A 124 22.87 -3.28 -5.23
C ASP A 124 23.36 -4.08 -4.02
N ALA A 125 23.74 -3.40 -2.94
CA ALA A 125 24.22 -4.05 -1.72
C ALA A 125 23.07 -4.80 -1.02
N ALA A 126 23.38 -6.01 -0.55
CA ALA A 126 22.48 -6.76 0.30
C ALA A 126 22.24 -5.99 1.61
N VAL A 127 20.99 -6.05 2.09
CA VAL A 127 20.57 -5.40 3.33
C VAL A 127 20.27 -6.47 4.36
N GLU A 128 20.99 -6.42 5.48
CA GLU A 128 20.68 -7.26 6.64
C GLU A 128 19.53 -6.64 7.42
N ALA A 129 18.54 -7.47 7.73
CA ALA A 129 17.36 -7.08 8.49
C ALA A 129 16.88 -8.23 9.37
N GLU A 130 15.99 -7.93 10.30
CA GLU A 130 15.31 -8.90 11.15
C GLU A 130 13.82 -8.87 10.81
N LEU A 131 13.25 -10.03 10.46
CA LEU A 131 11.82 -10.21 10.34
C LEU A 131 11.27 -10.71 11.68
N VAL A 132 10.42 -9.92 12.31
CA VAL A 132 9.69 -10.27 13.51
C VAL A 132 8.23 -10.53 13.17
N THR A 133 7.74 -11.71 13.51
CA THR A 133 6.35 -12.11 13.27
C THR A 133 5.64 -12.44 14.58
N GLU A 134 4.39 -12.05 14.69
CA GLU A 134 3.52 -12.34 15.82
C GLU A 134 2.24 -13.01 15.32
N TRP A 135 1.96 -14.20 15.85
CA TRP A 135 0.77 -14.99 15.56
C TRP A 135 0.26 -15.65 16.83
N ASN A 136 -1.02 -15.44 17.17
CA ASN A 136 -1.65 -16.04 18.36
C ASN A 136 -0.85 -15.83 19.65
N GLY A 137 -0.28 -14.64 19.83
CA GLY A 137 0.53 -14.30 21.01
C GLY A 137 1.95 -14.89 21.02
N GLN A 138 2.31 -15.66 20.00
CA GLN A 138 3.69 -16.14 19.84
C GLN A 138 4.45 -15.19 18.93
N THR A 139 5.61 -14.77 19.39
CA THR A 139 6.53 -13.93 18.62
C THR A 139 7.74 -14.76 18.21
N GLN A 140 8.10 -14.65 16.93
CA GLN A 140 9.30 -15.27 16.38
C GLN A 140 10.09 -14.23 15.60
N SER A 141 11.41 -14.35 15.62
CA SER A 141 12.31 -13.50 14.84
C SER A 141 13.27 -14.34 14.02
N GLN A 142 13.62 -13.85 12.84
CA GLN A 142 14.64 -14.42 11.97
C GLN A 142 15.45 -13.34 11.29
N ASN A 143 16.75 -13.53 11.23
CA ASN A 143 17.63 -12.67 10.44
C ASN A 143 17.45 -12.99 8.94
N VAL A 144 17.35 -11.98 8.13
CA VAL A 144 17.14 -12.09 6.69
C VAL A 144 18.08 -11.17 5.95
N THR A 145 18.64 -11.68 4.86
CA THR A 145 19.45 -10.92 3.93
C THR A 145 18.62 -10.60 2.70
N LEU A 146 18.35 -9.33 2.47
CA LEU A 146 17.51 -8.85 1.37
C LEU A 146 18.38 -8.35 0.23
N THR A 147 18.15 -8.88 -0.96
CA THR A 147 18.77 -8.40 -2.18
C THR A 147 17.81 -7.50 -2.96
N ARG A 148 18.34 -6.73 -3.90
CA ARG A 148 17.53 -5.87 -4.77
C ARG A 148 16.41 -6.66 -5.44
N GLY A 149 15.22 -6.10 -5.43
CA GLY A 149 14.00 -6.72 -5.93
C GLY A 149 13.19 -7.40 -4.83
N ALA A 150 12.61 -8.54 -5.13
CA ALA A 150 11.74 -9.27 -4.24
C ALA A 150 12.44 -10.49 -3.65
N SER A 151 12.45 -10.61 -2.33
CA SER A 151 12.95 -11.76 -1.58
C SER A 151 11.80 -12.48 -0.89
N TRP A 152 11.69 -13.79 -1.07
CA TRP A 152 10.71 -14.60 -0.35
C TRP A 152 11.20 -14.92 1.05
N LEU A 153 10.40 -14.57 2.05
CA LEU A 153 10.66 -14.82 3.47
C LEU A 153 9.65 -15.84 3.98
N PRO A 154 10.07 -17.10 4.18
CA PRO A 154 9.17 -18.14 4.69
C PRO A 154 8.74 -17.80 6.11
N LEU A 155 7.46 -18.02 6.41
CA LEU A 155 6.95 -18.01 7.77
C LEU A 155 7.07 -19.41 8.38
N PRO A 156 7.18 -19.50 9.71
CA PRO A 156 7.08 -20.77 10.39
C PRO A 156 5.74 -21.44 10.05
N ARG A 157 5.69 -22.77 10.15
CA ARG A 157 4.42 -23.49 9.99
C ARG A 157 3.40 -22.98 11.00
N LEU A 158 2.32 -22.42 10.49
CA LEU A 158 1.24 -21.88 11.28
C LEU A 158 0.05 -22.84 11.15
N ALA A 159 -0.46 -23.34 12.28
CA ALA A 159 -1.81 -23.87 12.29
C ALA A 159 -2.75 -22.68 12.06
N VAL A 160 -3.40 -22.64 10.91
CA VAL A 160 -4.22 -21.48 10.54
C VAL A 160 -5.54 -21.55 11.32
N THR A 161 -5.74 -20.55 12.16
CA THR A 161 -6.99 -20.27 12.89
C THR A 161 -7.39 -18.83 12.55
N ASP A 162 -8.59 -18.44 12.94
CA ASP A 162 -8.93 -17.01 12.89
C ASP A 162 -7.98 -16.21 13.76
N GLY A 163 -7.39 -15.16 13.18
CA GLY A 163 -6.44 -14.35 13.91
C GLY A 163 -5.80 -13.25 13.07
N VAL A 164 -4.95 -12.49 13.73
CA VAL A 164 -4.20 -11.39 13.11
C VAL A 164 -2.73 -11.74 13.09
N LEU A 165 -2.17 -11.86 11.89
CA LEU A 165 -0.74 -11.98 11.68
C LEU A 165 -0.15 -10.57 11.62
N LYS A 166 0.83 -10.31 12.48
CA LYS A 166 1.63 -9.09 12.43
C LYS A 166 3.05 -9.44 12.02
N ALA A 167 3.59 -8.67 11.09
CA ALA A 167 4.96 -8.82 10.64
C ALA A 167 5.66 -7.45 10.66
N ARG A 168 6.87 -7.41 11.18
CA ARG A 168 7.70 -6.21 11.24
C ARG A 168 9.07 -6.52 10.66
N LEU A 169 9.53 -5.66 9.78
CA LEU A 169 10.89 -5.68 9.27
C LEU A 169 11.70 -4.63 10.03
N GLN A 170 12.78 -5.05 10.67
CA GLN A 170 13.61 -4.20 11.51
C GLN A 170 15.04 -4.16 10.98
N GLN A 171 15.68 -3.02 11.10
CA GLN A 171 17.09 -2.83 10.79
C GLN A 171 17.74 -2.01 11.92
N ALA A 172 18.80 -2.52 12.49
CA ALA A 172 19.47 -1.92 13.65
C ALA A 172 18.48 -1.55 14.79
N GLY A 173 17.53 -2.45 15.09
CA GLY A 173 16.51 -2.25 16.13
C GLY A 173 15.39 -1.28 15.79
N LYS A 174 15.41 -0.67 14.60
CA LYS A 174 14.38 0.26 14.15
C LYS A 174 13.42 -0.43 13.18
N THR A 175 12.12 -0.31 13.41
CA THR A 175 11.09 -0.79 12.47
C THR A 175 11.12 0.04 11.20
N ILE A 176 11.38 -0.62 10.07
CA ILE A 176 11.40 -0.03 8.72
C ILE A 176 10.03 -0.15 8.07
N ASP A 177 9.41 -1.31 8.21
CA ASP A 177 8.06 -1.56 7.72
C ASP A 177 7.32 -2.53 8.62
N ALA A 178 5.99 -2.41 8.65
CA ALA A 178 5.12 -3.29 9.41
C ALA A 178 3.84 -3.57 8.61
N LEU A 179 3.41 -4.82 8.67
CA LEU A 179 2.22 -5.33 8.01
C LEU A 179 1.35 -6.03 9.05
N GLU A 180 0.05 -5.79 8.98
CA GLU A 180 -0.96 -6.49 9.77
C GLU A 180 -2.04 -7.00 8.83
N LEU A 181 -2.37 -8.28 8.93
CA LEU A 181 -3.40 -8.90 8.12
C LEU A 181 -4.22 -9.89 8.95
N THR A 182 -5.51 -9.96 8.63
CA THR A 182 -6.41 -10.93 9.25
C THR A 182 -6.44 -12.19 8.40
N LEU A 183 -6.19 -13.34 9.04
CA LEU A 183 -6.37 -14.66 8.45
C LEU A 183 -7.65 -15.28 8.99
N HIS A 184 -8.37 -15.96 8.12
CA HIS A 184 -9.62 -16.63 8.44
C HIS A 184 -9.51 -18.13 8.22
N SER A 185 -10.10 -18.90 9.10
CA SER A 185 -10.20 -20.34 8.98
C SER A 185 -11.68 -20.76 8.95
N ASP A 186 -12.14 -21.15 7.76
CA ASP A 186 -13.53 -21.53 7.56
C ASP A 186 -13.71 -23.04 7.88
N ALA A 187 -14.67 -23.36 8.72
CA ALA A 187 -15.05 -24.74 8.97
C ALA A 187 -15.67 -25.36 7.70
N LEU A 188 -15.32 -26.62 7.42
CA LEU A 188 -15.97 -27.40 6.37
C LEU A 188 -17.42 -27.69 6.78
N ALA A 189 -18.39 -26.99 6.23
CA ALA A 189 -19.78 -27.38 6.30
C ALA A 189 -20.03 -28.52 5.31
N TRP A 190 -20.02 -29.78 5.76
CA TRP A 190 -20.51 -30.91 4.97
C TRP A 190 -22.04 -30.84 4.97
N GLN A 191 -22.63 -30.44 3.86
CA GLN A 191 -24.04 -30.74 3.63
C GLN A 191 -24.12 -32.17 3.14
N ALA A 192 -24.64 -33.05 3.98
CA ALA A 192 -25.03 -34.39 3.55
C ALA A 192 -26.21 -34.23 2.56
N VAL A 193 -25.94 -34.42 1.28
CA VAL A 193 -27.00 -34.57 0.29
C VAL A 193 -27.58 -35.96 0.50
N SER A 194 -28.68 -36.04 1.22
CA SER A 194 -29.48 -37.29 1.26
C SER A 194 -30.15 -37.44 -0.11
N SER A 195 -29.62 -38.36 -0.92
CA SER A 195 -30.38 -38.87 -2.08
C SER A 195 -31.57 -39.64 -1.50
N ARG A 196 -32.76 -39.10 -1.69
CA ARG A 196 -33.98 -39.89 -1.54
C ARG A 196 -34.12 -40.77 -2.78
N GLU A 197 -34.01 -42.06 -2.61
CA GLU A 197 -34.54 -43.06 -3.54
C GLU A 197 -36.06 -43.01 -3.57
#